data_83d55a52a0afe36d205795c3a73f1549
#
_entry.id   83d55a52a0afe36d205795c3a73f1549
#
_cell.length_a   1.000
_cell.length_b   1.000
_cell.length_c   1.000
_cell.angle_alpha   90.00
_cell.angle_beta   90.00
_cell.angle_gamma   90.00
#
_symmetry.space_group_name_H-M   'P 1'
#
loop_
_entity.id
_entity.type
_entity.pdbx_description
1 polymer ?
#
loop_
_entity_poly.entity_id
_entity_poly.type
_entity_poly.pdbx_seq_one_letter_code
_entity_poly.pdbx_strand_id
1 'polypeptide(L)'
;KGIQVAPQNCNFKGCGAYTGEMAVEQIKDMGMGTVLIGHSERRGEFGLPTPKETNALLATKLAYILEAGLTCVFCIGEPLPIREKGIEAVIAECGVQLTDIIPILKALEDKSRVVIAYEPVWAIGTGVSATPELAQETHAALRAWISRAVDKETADAIRIQYGGRRVGARARARGARSVRRMRGGVV
;
A
#
# COMPACT_ATOMS: atom_id res chain seq x y z
N LYS A 1 14.03 -12.78 -15.58
CA LYS A 1 13.07 -12.65 -14.47
C LYS A 1 11.74 -12.29 -15.10
N GLY A 2 10.70 -13.14 -14.89
CA GLY A 2 9.37 -12.90 -15.43
C GLY A 2 8.69 -11.67 -14.80
N ILE A 3 7.72 -11.10 -15.52
CA ILE A 3 6.80 -10.09 -15.01
C ILE A 3 5.76 -10.80 -14.15
N GLN A 4 5.51 -10.30 -12.94
CA GLN A 4 4.40 -10.75 -12.12
C GLN A 4 3.22 -9.80 -12.30
N VAL A 5 2.03 -10.37 -12.45
CA VAL A 5 0.76 -9.65 -12.54
C VAL A 5 0.06 -9.70 -11.18
N ALA A 6 -0.54 -8.60 -10.78
CA ALA A 6 -1.31 -8.52 -9.55
C ALA A 6 -2.62 -7.75 -9.82
N PRO A 7 -3.79 -8.24 -9.39
CA PRO A 7 -5.02 -7.47 -9.47
C PRO A 7 -4.95 -6.26 -8.54
N GLN A 8 -5.62 -5.18 -8.92
CA GLN A 8 -5.63 -3.90 -8.21
C GLN A 8 -6.71 -3.81 -7.12
N ASN A 9 -7.45 -4.89 -6.91
CA ASN A 9 -8.43 -5.07 -5.85
C ASN A 9 -8.78 -6.55 -5.69
N CYS A 10 -9.42 -6.91 -4.59
CA CYS A 10 -10.15 -8.17 -4.43
C CYS A 10 -11.41 -7.96 -3.60
N ASN A 11 -12.28 -8.96 -3.58
CA ASN A 11 -13.42 -9.02 -2.68
C ASN A 11 -12.95 -9.14 -1.21
N PHE A 12 -13.83 -8.81 -0.29
CA PHE A 12 -13.62 -8.94 1.17
C PHE A 12 -14.05 -10.32 1.70
N LYS A 13 -14.52 -11.20 0.82
CA LYS A 13 -15.17 -12.46 1.15
C LYS A 13 -14.92 -13.47 0.02
N GLY A 14 -15.16 -14.73 0.26
CA GLY A 14 -15.04 -15.80 -0.74
C GLY A 14 -15.93 -15.65 -1.96
N CYS A 15 -15.91 -16.63 -2.83
CA CYS A 15 -16.76 -16.66 -4.02
C CYS A 15 -18.24 -16.53 -3.67
N GLY A 16 -19.01 -15.83 -4.51
CA GLY A 16 -20.44 -15.58 -4.30
C GLY A 16 -21.02 -14.65 -5.33
N ALA A 17 -22.22 -14.16 -5.07
CA ALA A 17 -22.95 -13.22 -5.93
C ALA A 17 -22.43 -11.77 -5.71
N TYR A 18 -21.19 -11.52 -6.05
CA TYR A 18 -20.51 -10.23 -5.92
C TYR A 18 -20.08 -9.73 -7.29
N THR A 19 -21.04 -9.31 -8.10
CA THR A 19 -20.81 -8.88 -9.48
C THR A 19 -19.78 -7.75 -9.56
N GLY A 20 -18.74 -7.97 -10.37
CA GLY A 20 -17.61 -7.03 -10.55
C GLY A 20 -16.46 -7.19 -9.57
N GLU A 21 -16.58 -8.06 -8.55
CA GLU A 21 -15.52 -8.38 -7.61
C GLU A 21 -14.83 -9.71 -7.98
N MET A 22 -13.55 -9.82 -7.59
CA MET A 22 -12.76 -11.06 -7.70
C MET A 22 -12.49 -11.60 -6.30
N ALA A 23 -12.84 -12.86 -6.07
CA ALA A 23 -12.46 -13.55 -4.83
C ALA A 23 -10.97 -13.93 -4.85
N VAL A 24 -10.35 -14.00 -3.68
CA VAL A 24 -8.92 -14.33 -3.55
C VAL A 24 -8.63 -15.75 -4.08
N GLU A 25 -9.58 -16.68 -3.97
CA GLU A 25 -9.50 -18.02 -4.53
C GLU A 25 -9.36 -18.00 -6.05
N GLN A 26 -10.14 -17.17 -6.72
CA GLN A 26 -10.06 -17.00 -8.19
C GLN A 26 -8.70 -16.41 -8.59
N ILE A 27 -8.20 -15.43 -7.83
CA ILE A 27 -6.88 -14.83 -8.05
C ILE A 27 -5.77 -15.88 -7.93
N LYS A 28 -5.86 -16.73 -6.90
CA LYS A 28 -4.92 -17.82 -6.65
C LYS A 28 -4.97 -18.88 -7.75
N ASP A 29 -6.17 -19.24 -8.20
CA ASP A 29 -6.37 -20.23 -9.30
C ASP A 29 -5.76 -19.74 -10.61
N MET A 30 -5.78 -18.42 -10.87
CA MET A 30 -5.09 -17.81 -12.02
C MET A 30 -3.56 -17.75 -11.87
N GLY A 31 -2.97 -18.31 -10.80
CA GLY A 31 -1.54 -18.33 -10.56
C GLY A 31 -0.95 -16.98 -10.09
N MET A 32 -1.77 -16.03 -9.65
CA MET A 32 -1.30 -14.76 -9.13
C MET A 32 -0.99 -14.87 -7.64
N GLY A 33 0.21 -14.44 -7.24
CA GLY A 33 0.69 -14.52 -5.84
C GLY A 33 0.58 -13.21 -5.05
N THR A 34 0.07 -12.14 -5.65
CA THR A 34 0.05 -10.80 -5.05
C THR A 34 -1.25 -10.08 -5.39
N VAL A 35 -1.80 -9.35 -4.42
CA VAL A 35 -2.99 -8.50 -4.59
C VAL A 35 -2.69 -7.10 -4.09
N LEU A 36 -3.13 -6.07 -4.81
CA LEU A 36 -3.08 -4.68 -4.38
C LEU A 36 -4.46 -4.29 -3.83
N ILE A 37 -4.50 -3.59 -2.68
CA ILE A 37 -5.74 -3.04 -2.08
C ILE A 37 -5.50 -1.66 -1.50
N GLY A 38 -6.58 -0.92 -1.25
CA GLY A 38 -6.55 0.36 -0.55
C GLY A 38 -6.07 1.54 -1.39
N HIS A 39 -6.04 1.41 -2.72
CA HIS A 39 -5.72 2.53 -3.60
C HIS A 39 -6.66 3.72 -3.34
N SER A 40 -6.15 4.95 -3.45
CA SER A 40 -6.91 6.18 -3.17
C SER A 40 -8.21 6.31 -3.97
N GLU A 41 -8.23 5.83 -5.22
CA GLU A 41 -9.45 5.79 -6.04
C GLU A 41 -10.57 4.96 -5.41
N ARG A 42 -10.25 3.92 -4.67
CA ARG A 42 -11.23 3.07 -3.97
C ARG A 42 -11.57 3.57 -2.57
N ARG A 43 -10.76 4.46 -2.00
CA ARG A 43 -11.05 5.17 -0.75
C ARG A 43 -11.97 6.37 -0.95
N GLY A 44 -12.25 6.77 -2.20
CA GLY A 44 -13.15 7.86 -2.55
C GLY A 44 -12.49 9.23 -2.69
N GLU A 45 -11.17 9.28 -2.76
CA GLU A 45 -10.40 10.54 -2.80
C GLU A 45 -10.64 11.39 -4.06
N PHE A 46 -11.00 10.76 -5.17
CA PHE A 46 -11.20 11.46 -6.46
C PHE A 46 -12.67 11.64 -6.86
N GLY A 47 -13.61 11.39 -5.95
CA GLY A 47 -15.03 11.50 -6.26
C GLY A 47 -15.53 10.53 -7.36
N LEU A 48 -14.78 9.49 -7.65
CA LEU A 48 -15.17 8.47 -8.61
C LEU A 48 -16.38 7.68 -8.08
N PRO A 49 -17.24 7.13 -8.97
CA PRO A 49 -18.37 6.30 -8.58
C PRO A 49 -17.93 4.91 -8.13
N THR A 50 -16.94 4.85 -7.24
CA THR A 50 -16.41 3.63 -6.64
C THR A 50 -16.86 3.52 -5.19
N PRO A 51 -16.95 2.30 -4.62
CA PRO A 51 -17.20 2.15 -3.19
C PRO A 51 -16.12 2.88 -2.38
N LYS A 52 -16.56 3.64 -1.37
CA LYS A 52 -15.63 4.27 -0.41
C LYS A 52 -15.17 3.21 0.59
N GLU A 53 -14.06 2.56 0.29
CA GLU A 53 -13.51 1.50 1.15
C GLU A 53 -12.96 2.08 2.46
N THR A 54 -13.49 1.61 3.57
CA THR A 54 -13.04 1.99 4.92
C THR A 54 -11.79 1.22 5.32
N ASN A 55 -11.03 1.74 6.31
CA ASN A 55 -9.86 1.03 6.85
C ASN A 55 -10.24 -0.34 7.43
N ALA A 56 -11.39 -0.45 8.11
CA ALA A 56 -11.90 -1.73 8.63
C ALA A 56 -12.17 -2.76 7.51
N LEU A 57 -12.79 -2.32 6.39
CA LEU A 57 -12.99 -3.18 5.23
C LEU A 57 -11.66 -3.64 4.63
N LEU A 58 -10.68 -2.73 4.55
CA LEU A 58 -9.36 -3.04 4.02
C LEU A 58 -8.58 -3.97 4.94
N ALA A 59 -8.75 -3.87 6.26
CA ALA A 59 -8.20 -4.85 7.21
C ALA A 59 -8.81 -6.25 7.00
N THR A 60 -10.12 -6.33 6.76
CA THR A 60 -10.79 -7.60 6.42
C THR A 60 -10.23 -8.20 5.13
N LYS A 61 -10.05 -7.38 4.08
CA LYS A 61 -9.44 -7.83 2.81
C LYS A 61 -7.99 -8.30 3.01
N LEU A 62 -7.20 -7.55 3.80
CA LEU A 62 -5.82 -7.95 4.12
C LEU A 62 -5.77 -9.31 4.80
N ALA A 63 -6.58 -9.53 5.83
CA ALA A 63 -6.64 -10.81 6.53
C ALA A 63 -6.93 -11.96 5.55
N TYR A 64 -7.96 -11.78 4.71
CA TYR A 64 -8.37 -12.75 3.72
C TYR A 64 -7.27 -13.08 2.69
N ILE A 65 -6.55 -12.06 2.19
CA ILE A 65 -5.40 -12.24 1.28
C ILE A 65 -4.30 -13.07 1.95
N LEU A 66 -3.98 -12.76 3.21
CA LEU A 66 -2.93 -13.43 3.96
C LEU A 66 -3.31 -14.88 4.33
N GLU A 67 -4.55 -15.14 4.70
CA GLU A 67 -5.08 -16.48 4.96
C GLU A 67 -4.98 -17.39 3.72
N ALA A 68 -5.22 -16.83 2.54
CA ALA A 68 -5.07 -17.56 1.28
C ALA A 68 -3.60 -17.84 0.87
N GLY A 69 -2.63 -17.36 1.64
CA GLY A 69 -1.20 -17.54 1.35
C GLY A 69 -0.62 -16.52 0.38
N LEU A 70 -1.35 -15.45 0.02
CA LEU A 70 -0.91 -14.45 -0.94
C LEU A 70 -0.19 -13.27 -0.27
N THR A 71 0.52 -12.49 -1.07
CA THR A 71 1.16 -11.23 -0.67
C THR A 71 0.21 -10.07 -0.92
N CYS A 72 0.13 -9.14 0.03
CA CYS A 72 -0.65 -7.92 -0.10
C CYS A 72 0.24 -6.70 -0.35
N VAL A 73 -0.12 -5.89 -1.34
CA VAL A 73 0.38 -4.52 -1.51
C VAL A 73 -0.71 -3.58 -0.99
N PHE A 74 -0.47 -3.00 0.18
CA PHE A 74 -1.42 -2.14 0.89
C PHE A 74 -1.10 -0.68 0.62
N CYS A 75 -1.99 0.03 -0.10
CA CYS A 75 -1.81 1.42 -0.50
C CYS A 75 -2.24 2.37 0.61
N ILE A 76 -1.39 3.36 0.86
CA ILE A 76 -1.65 4.48 1.77
C ILE A 76 -1.10 5.78 1.17
N GLY A 77 -1.65 6.90 1.59
CA GLY A 77 -1.16 8.21 1.18
C GLY A 77 -2.05 9.34 1.65
N GLU A 78 -1.52 10.54 1.66
CA GLU A 78 -2.18 11.74 2.12
C GLU A 78 -2.60 12.66 0.96
N PRO A 79 -3.70 13.42 1.10
CA PRO A 79 -4.07 14.49 0.18
C PRO A 79 -3.24 15.76 0.41
N LEU A 80 -3.22 16.66 -0.59
CA LEU A 80 -2.42 17.89 -0.55
C LEU A 80 -2.63 18.76 0.71
N PRO A 81 -3.86 19.00 1.19
CA PRO A 81 -4.06 19.81 2.39
C PRO A 81 -3.41 19.25 3.66
N ILE A 82 -3.20 17.94 3.70
CA ILE A 82 -2.46 17.28 4.80
C ILE A 82 -0.96 17.44 4.59
N ARG A 83 -0.49 17.27 3.34
CA ARG A 83 0.93 17.44 3.02
C ARG A 83 1.47 18.81 3.35
N GLU A 84 0.69 19.86 3.09
CA GLU A 84 1.03 21.25 3.38
C GLU A 84 1.19 21.57 4.88
N LYS A 85 0.63 20.72 5.76
CA LYS A 85 0.79 20.82 7.22
C LYS A 85 2.10 20.21 7.74
N GLY A 86 2.91 19.60 6.87
CA GLY A 86 4.20 19.01 7.20
C GLY A 86 4.17 17.53 7.51
N ILE A 87 5.35 16.98 7.75
CA ILE A 87 5.57 15.51 7.85
C ILE A 87 4.80 14.86 8.99
N GLU A 88 4.61 15.55 10.12
CA GLU A 88 3.88 15.01 11.27
C GLU A 88 2.40 14.77 10.91
N ALA A 89 1.76 15.68 10.18
CA ALA A 89 0.40 15.53 9.71
C ALA A 89 0.27 14.39 8.69
N VAL A 90 1.25 14.26 7.79
CA VAL A 90 1.33 13.15 6.83
C VAL A 90 1.38 11.81 7.55
N ILE A 91 2.24 11.69 8.56
CA ILE A 91 2.38 10.43 9.31
C ILE A 91 1.16 10.14 10.16
N ALA A 92 0.50 11.15 10.72
CA ALA A 92 -0.76 10.98 11.42
C ALA A 92 -1.84 10.42 10.48
N GLU A 93 -2.00 10.99 9.30
CA GLU A 93 -2.97 10.54 8.28
C GLU A 93 -2.67 9.10 7.80
N CYS A 94 -1.44 8.82 7.40
CA CYS A 94 -1.04 7.48 6.99
C CYS A 94 -1.17 6.47 8.16
N GLY A 95 -0.92 6.90 9.39
CA GLY A 95 -1.10 6.10 10.60
C GLY A 95 -2.55 5.70 10.82
N VAL A 96 -3.50 6.61 10.62
CA VAL A 96 -4.94 6.31 10.66
C VAL A 96 -5.29 5.23 9.63
N GLN A 97 -4.74 5.30 8.41
CA GLN A 97 -4.97 4.31 7.36
C GLN A 97 -4.38 2.93 7.68
N LEU A 98 -3.38 2.85 8.56
CA LEU A 98 -2.74 1.61 8.99
C LEU A 98 -3.28 1.06 10.33
N THR A 99 -4.04 1.84 11.08
CA THR A 99 -4.43 1.48 12.47
C THR A 99 -5.15 0.14 12.53
N ASP A 100 -6.12 -0.11 11.65
CA ASP A 100 -6.95 -1.32 11.68
C ASP A 100 -6.18 -2.59 11.28
N ILE A 101 -5.02 -2.46 10.63
CA ILE A 101 -4.17 -3.61 10.27
C ILE A 101 -3.08 -3.91 11.32
N ILE A 102 -2.91 -3.09 12.36
CA ILE A 102 -1.91 -3.31 13.41
C ILE A 102 -2.02 -4.70 14.05
N PRO A 103 -3.22 -5.19 14.45
CA PRO A 103 -3.34 -6.53 15.03
C PRO A 103 -2.90 -7.63 14.07
N ILE A 104 -3.20 -7.48 12.78
CA ILE A 104 -2.81 -8.41 11.72
C ILE A 104 -1.28 -8.41 11.57
N LEU A 105 -0.67 -7.22 11.52
CA LEU A 105 0.79 -7.10 11.41
C LEU A 105 1.51 -7.70 12.62
N LYS A 106 0.98 -7.56 13.82
CA LYS A 106 1.54 -8.18 15.04
C LYS A 106 1.51 -9.69 14.98
N ALA A 107 0.39 -10.27 14.55
CA ALA A 107 0.18 -11.72 14.48
C ALA A 107 0.88 -12.39 13.28
N LEU A 108 1.20 -11.64 12.24
CA LEU A 108 1.77 -12.18 11.02
C LEU A 108 3.22 -12.65 11.26
N GLU A 109 3.53 -13.92 10.99
CA GLU A 109 4.89 -14.46 11.11
C GLU A 109 5.81 -13.93 10.00
N ASP A 110 5.41 -14.10 8.74
CA ASP A 110 6.18 -13.63 7.59
C ASP A 110 5.78 -12.20 7.19
N LYS A 111 6.43 -11.20 7.76
CA LYS A 111 6.21 -9.77 7.47
C LYS A 111 6.45 -9.41 6.01
N SER A 112 7.20 -10.23 5.26
CA SER A 112 7.50 -9.98 3.84
C SER A 112 6.26 -10.10 2.94
N ARG A 113 5.18 -10.71 3.43
CA ARG A 113 3.90 -10.86 2.75
C ARG A 113 3.04 -9.60 2.74
N VAL A 114 3.43 -8.56 3.49
CA VAL A 114 2.80 -7.24 3.41
C VAL A 114 3.81 -6.24 2.89
N VAL A 115 3.40 -5.48 1.88
CA VAL A 115 4.16 -4.37 1.31
C VAL A 115 3.33 -3.11 1.45
N ILE A 116 3.85 -2.10 2.11
CA ILE A 116 3.20 -0.79 2.17
C ILE A 116 3.58 0.00 0.92
N ALA A 117 2.59 0.36 0.10
CA ALA A 117 2.76 1.24 -1.05
C ALA A 117 2.38 2.66 -0.63
N TYR A 118 3.38 3.53 -0.48
CA TYR A 118 3.14 4.94 -0.25
C TYR A 118 2.88 5.66 -1.56
N GLU A 119 1.68 6.17 -1.72
CA GLU A 119 1.16 6.84 -2.91
C GLU A 119 0.59 8.20 -2.52
N PRO A 120 1.40 9.29 -2.50
CA PRO A 120 0.86 10.60 -2.16
C PRO A 120 -0.26 10.98 -3.14
N VAL A 121 -1.49 11.11 -2.62
CA VAL A 121 -2.71 11.34 -3.42
C VAL A 121 -2.58 12.58 -4.30
N TRP A 122 -1.95 13.63 -3.77
CA TRP A 122 -1.71 14.88 -4.50
C TRP A 122 -0.78 14.74 -5.72
N ALA A 123 -0.02 13.65 -5.82
CA ALA A 123 0.85 13.37 -6.97
C ALA A 123 0.21 12.46 -8.02
N ILE A 124 -1.00 11.94 -7.76
CA ILE A 124 -1.69 11.03 -8.67
C ILE A 124 -2.47 11.84 -9.70
N GLY A 125 -2.21 11.63 -11.00
CA GLY A 125 -2.94 12.29 -12.09
C GLY A 125 -2.71 13.78 -12.27
N THR A 126 -1.91 14.42 -11.42
CA THR A 126 -1.69 15.89 -11.43
C THR A 126 -0.51 16.34 -12.27
N GLY A 127 0.34 15.41 -12.73
CA GLY A 127 1.62 15.74 -13.36
C GLY A 127 2.73 16.13 -12.37
N VAL A 128 2.41 16.36 -11.10
CA VAL A 128 3.37 16.59 -10.02
C VAL A 128 3.90 15.26 -9.51
N SER A 129 5.16 15.21 -9.10
CA SER A 129 5.77 14.02 -8.51
C SER A 129 6.50 14.40 -7.24
N ALA A 130 6.46 13.52 -6.24
CA ALA A 130 7.32 13.67 -5.10
C ALA A 130 8.79 13.53 -5.50
N THR A 131 9.67 14.36 -4.91
CA THR A 131 11.11 14.19 -5.09
C THR A 131 11.58 12.92 -4.38
N PRO A 132 12.72 12.34 -4.77
CA PRO A 132 13.30 11.20 -4.06
C PRO A 132 13.53 11.47 -2.56
N GLU A 133 13.94 12.69 -2.22
CA GLU A 133 14.21 13.12 -0.83
C GLU A 133 12.90 13.14 -0.03
N LEU A 134 11.84 13.72 -0.58
CA LEU A 134 10.53 13.77 0.04
C LEU A 134 9.94 12.36 0.27
N ALA A 135 10.07 11.49 -0.73
CA ALA A 135 9.63 10.11 -0.61
C ALA A 135 10.43 9.36 0.46
N GLN A 136 11.75 9.57 0.50
CA GLN A 136 12.64 8.96 1.49
C GLN A 136 12.35 9.45 2.91
N GLU A 137 12.12 10.74 3.10
CA GLU A 137 11.71 11.34 4.38
C GLU A 137 10.42 10.67 4.88
N THR A 138 9.40 10.60 4.03
CA THR A 138 8.11 10.00 4.40
C THR A 138 8.26 8.50 4.71
N HIS A 139 9.03 7.75 3.92
CA HIS A 139 9.30 6.33 4.20
C HIS A 139 10.03 6.11 5.53
N ALA A 140 11.00 6.96 5.86
CA ALA A 140 11.71 6.88 7.12
C ALA A 140 10.77 7.17 8.31
N ALA A 141 9.94 8.19 8.20
CA ALA A 141 8.96 8.56 9.21
C ALA A 141 7.86 7.50 9.38
N LEU A 142 7.37 6.90 8.28
CA LEU A 142 6.44 5.76 8.31
C LEU A 142 7.06 4.55 9.02
N ARG A 143 8.30 4.22 8.71
CA ARG A 143 9.02 3.12 9.37
C ARG A 143 9.16 3.35 10.87
N ALA A 144 9.49 4.57 11.28
CA ALA A 144 9.54 4.95 12.69
C ALA A 144 8.16 4.86 13.37
N TRP A 145 7.08 5.23 12.66
CA TRP A 145 5.71 5.07 13.15
C TRP A 145 5.36 3.58 13.34
N ILE A 146 5.64 2.72 12.36
CA ILE A 146 5.40 1.27 12.44
C ILE A 146 6.17 0.67 13.63
N SER A 147 7.41 1.10 13.84
CA SER A 147 8.22 0.63 14.97
C SER A 147 7.58 0.93 16.34
N ARG A 148 6.89 2.07 16.46
CA ARG A 148 6.19 2.45 17.69
C ARG A 148 4.82 1.78 17.83
N ALA A 149 4.08 1.65 16.73
CA ALA A 149 2.69 1.17 16.73
C ALA A 149 2.61 -0.38 16.75
N VAL A 150 3.56 -1.04 16.12
CA VAL A 150 3.64 -2.51 16.04
C VAL A 150 4.83 -2.99 16.89
N ASP A 151 6.03 -2.97 16.30
CA ASP A 151 7.32 -3.29 16.91
C ASP A 151 8.46 -3.01 15.93
N LYS A 152 9.70 -3.04 16.44
CA LYS A 152 10.90 -2.79 15.66
C LYS A 152 11.17 -3.88 14.62
N GLU A 153 10.92 -5.14 14.94
CA GLU A 153 11.14 -6.27 14.03
C GLU A 153 10.25 -6.14 12.79
N THR A 154 8.96 -5.88 12.98
CA THR A 154 8.02 -5.61 11.89
C THR A 154 8.45 -4.40 11.07
N ALA A 155 8.86 -3.31 11.73
CA ALA A 155 9.31 -2.11 11.03
C ALA A 155 10.55 -2.35 10.17
N ASP A 156 11.48 -3.20 10.59
CA ASP A 156 12.67 -3.53 9.83
C ASP A 156 12.38 -4.51 8.67
N ALA A 157 11.46 -5.44 8.87
CA ALA A 157 11.13 -6.50 7.91
C ALA A 157 10.16 -6.05 6.81
N ILE A 158 9.16 -5.20 7.13
CA ILE A 158 8.13 -4.78 6.19
C ILE A 158 8.72 -3.90 5.08
N ARG A 159 8.33 -4.16 3.84
CA ARG A 159 8.74 -3.34 2.70
C ARG A 159 7.86 -2.11 2.59
N ILE A 160 8.49 -0.93 2.39
CA ILE A 160 7.78 0.30 2.03
C ILE A 160 8.25 0.68 0.62
N GLN A 161 7.31 0.91 -0.29
CA GLN A 161 7.56 1.23 -1.69
C GLN A 161 6.86 2.53 -2.04
N TYR A 162 7.50 3.34 -2.90
CA TYR A 162 6.86 4.49 -3.50
C TYR A 162 6.07 4.04 -4.74
N GLY A 163 4.76 4.23 -4.73
CA GLY A 163 3.83 3.84 -5.81
C GLY A 163 3.52 4.98 -6.78
N GLY A 164 3.84 6.23 -6.46
CA GLY A 164 3.55 7.38 -7.31
C GLY A 164 4.43 7.49 -8.56
N ARG A 165 4.04 8.39 -9.49
CA ARG A 165 4.80 8.68 -10.70
C ARG A 165 6.20 9.19 -10.36
N ARG A 166 7.23 8.68 -11.04
CA ARG A 166 8.61 9.19 -10.96
C ARG A 166 8.92 10.05 -12.18
N VAL A 167 9.36 11.28 -11.95
CA VAL A 167 10.11 12.05 -12.95
C VAL A 167 11.53 11.48 -12.98
N GLY A 168 11.99 11.07 -14.15
CA GLY A 168 13.20 10.27 -14.32
C GLY A 168 14.42 10.84 -13.62
N ALA A 169 14.99 10.04 -12.74
CA ALA A 169 16.40 10.10 -12.40
C ALA A 169 16.85 8.68 -12.08
N ARG A 170 17.95 8.27 -12.66
CA ARG A 170 18.73 7.11 -12.26
C ARG A 170 19.30 7.38 -10.85
N ALA A 171 18.50 7.20 -9.80
CA ALA A 171 19.01 7.27 -8.45
C ALA A 171 19.66 5.92 -8.11
N ARG A 172 20.96 5.82 -8.24
CA ARG A 172 21.76 4.83 -7.54
C ARG A 172 21.88 5.31 -6.09
N ALA A 173 20.97 4.88 -5.21
CA ALA A 173 21.15 5.02 -3.78
C ALA A 173 22.13 3.93 -3.31
N ARG A 174 23.37 4.30 -3.00
CA ARG A 174 24.26 3.52 -2.17
C ARG A 174 23.86 3.76 -0.71
N GLY A 175 23.48 2.72 0.01
CA GLY A 175 23.51 2.72 1.48
C GLY A 175 22.18 2.77 2.24
N ALA A 176 21.01 2.69 1.61
CA ALA A 176 19.75 2.46 2.32
C ALA A 176 19.11 1.16 1.80
N ARG A 177 18.68 0.27 2.69
CA ARG A 177 17.98 -0.96 2.31
C ARG A 177 16.72 -0.60 1.51
N SER A 178 16.89 -0.75 0.25
CA SER A 178 16.11 -0.57 -0.96
C SER A 178 14.64 -0.19 -0.84
N VAL A 179 14.32 0.99 -1.35
CA VAL A 179 13.07 1.23 -2.06
C VAL A 179 13.10 0.34 -3.33
N ARG A 180 12.51 -0.85 -3.28
CA ARG A 180 12.34 -1.68 -4.47
C ARG A 180 11.17 -1.15 -5.29
N ARG A 181 11.45 -0.94 -6.56
CA ARG A 181 10.54 -0.48 -7.60
C ARG A 181 9.49 -1.55 -7.91
N MET A 182 8.19 -1.23 -7.85
CA MET A 182 7.23 -1.88 -8.73
C MET A 182 7.50 -1.42 -10.17
N ARG A 183 7.91 -2.34 -11.05
CA ARG A 183 7.86 -2.13 -12.49
C ARG A 183 6.46 -2.55 -12.93
N GLY A 184 5.62 -1.60 -13.11
CA GLY A 184 4.29 -1.74 -13.67
C GLY A 184 3.68 -0.35 -13.61
N GLY A 185 3.62 0.32 -14.75
CA GLY A 185 2.83 1.53 -14.84
C GLY A 185 1.38 1.13 -14.60
N VAL A 186 0.74 1.78 -13.65
CA VAL A 186 -0.70 1.87 -13.65
C VAL A 186 -1.04 2.77 -14.83
N VAL A 187 -1.70 2.25 -15.82
CA VAL A 187 -2.34 3.02 -16.89
C VAL A 187 -3.55 3.71 -16.29
#